data_a1eb13420a67d1273073a82376d397c2
#
_entry.id   a1eb13420a67d1273073a82376d397c2
#
_cell.length_a   1.000
_cell.length_b   1.000
_cell.length_c   1.000
_cell.angle_alpha   90.00
_cell.angle_beta   90.00
_cell.angle_gamma   90.00
#
_symmetry.space_group_name_H-M   'P 1'
#
loop_
_entity.id
_entity.type
_entity.pdbx_description
1 polymer ?
#
loop_
_entity_poly.entity_id
_entity_poly.type
_entity_poly.pdbx_seq_one_letter_code
_entity_poly.pdbx_strand_id
1 'polypeptide(L)'
;MYDGFYNLNKKPFQLTADSDFFFNSAVHKRALAYMHYGLTQGDGFVVVTGKPGTGKTMLVKQLVSSLNNEHITIGIMVSSQVGADDLLKIISATFGLSYEGEDKSTLLTRIECFFIQQAMEGKRVLMIVDEAQNLPKDALEELRMLSNFELSGKSLFQTFLIGQLQLSDALLLPDMEQLKQRIVASYQLKPLNSEETKNYILFRLEKAGWQNKPEFEDAAFNAICSYTQGIPRCINTLCDRVLLFGYLEELKVINVSAINKVIADIEDETSFSTHEFNDVSSNTCLSNKSVEERIISLEKSINELQKNFTKERALLRKAILLQLDMDAVYEESL
;
A
#
# COMPACT_ATOMS: atom_id res chain seq x y z
N MET A 1 22.35 18.02 -3.64
CA MET A 1 23.64 17.47 -3.18
C MET A 1 24.23 16.55 -4.26
N TYR A 2 23.92 15.25 -4.29
CA TYR A 2 24.46 14.35 -5.33
C TYR A 2 23.97 14.68 -6.74
N ASP A 3 22.80 15.28 -6.88
CA ASP A 3 22.24 15.72 -8.17
C ASP A 3 23.19 16.67 -8.92
N GLY A 4 23.74 17.68 -8.21
CA GLY A 4 24.71 18.60 -8.81
C GLY A 4 26.06 17.94 -9.09
N PHE A 5 26.51 17.00 -8.26
CA PHE A 5 27.78 16.29 -8.44
C PHE A 5 27.75 15.40 -9.69
N TYR A 6 26.63 14.70 -9.92
CA TYR A 6 26.44 13.83 -11.07
C TYR A 6 25.76 14.51 -12.27
N ASN A 7 25.56 15.84 -12.20
CA ASN A 7 24.86 16.64 -13.24
C ASN A 7 23.48 16.10 -13.59
N LEU A 8 22.69 15.68 -12.58
CA LEU A 8 21.34 15.23 -12.77
C LEU A 8 20.35 16.42 -12.70
N ASN A 9 19.36 16.43 -13.59
CA ASN A 9 18.33 17.47 -13.65
C ASN A 9 17.25 17.31 -12.55
N LYS A 10 17.02 16.06 -12.13
CA LYS A 10 16.03 15.66 -11.11
C LYS A 10 16.59 14.51 -10.30
N LYS A 11 16.02 14.26 -9.11
CA LYS A 11 16.34 13.05 -8.35
C LYS A 11 15.76 11.81 -9.05
N PRO A 12 16.59 10.83 -9.47
CA PRO A 12 16.10 9.68 -10.25
C PRO A 12 15.25 8.71 -9.41
N PHE A 13 15.53 8.57 -8.11
CA PHE A 13 14.95 7.54 -7.26
C PHE A 13 14.01 8.09 -6.18
N GLN A 14 13.15 9.06 -6.54
CA GLN A 14 12.13 9.59 -5.65
C GLN A 14 11.09 8.50 -5.31
N LEU A 15 10.61 8.53 -4.05
CA LEU A 15 9.54 7.65 -3.59
C LEU A 15 8.14 8.14 -3.97
N THR A 16 8.02 9.42 -4.32
CA THR A 16 6.77 10.00 -4.82
C THR A 16 6.40 9.43 -6.17
N ALA A 17 5.12 9.14 -6.34
CA ALA A 17 4.57 8.58 -7.57
C ALA A 17 4.49 9.67 -8.66
N ASP A 18 5.55 9.78 -9.49
CA ASP A 18 5.64 10.66 -10.65
C ASP A 18 5.41 9.85 -11.93
N SER A 19 4.43 10.25 -12.74
CA SER A 19 4.08 9.60 -14.00
C SER A 19 5.21 9.62 -15.04
N ASP A 20 6.08 10.65 -15.02
CA ASP A 20 7.20 10.76 -15.93
C ASP A 20 8.24 9.65 -15.74
N PHE A 21 8.31 9.11 -14.52
CA PHE A 21 9.20 8.02 -14.13
C PHE A 21 8.52 6.64 -14.15
N PHE A 22 7.37 6.51 -14.79
CA PHE A 22 6.71 5.21 -14.91
C PHE A 22 7.44 4.32 -15.91
N PHE A 23 8.06 3.26 -15.39
CA PHE A 23 8.70 2.23 -16.20
C PHE A 23 7.70 1.15 -16.59
N ASN A 24 7.35 1.11 -17.86
CA ASN A 24 6.38 0.16 -18.41
C ASN A 24 7.04 -1.20 -18.69
N SER A 25 7.38 -1.95 -17.62
CA SER A 25 7.95 -3.31 -17.74
C SER A 25 6.98 -4.29 -18.40
N ALA A 26 7.47 -5.47 -18.78
CA ALA A 26 6.63 -6.54 -19.34
C ALA A 26 5.50 -6.94 -18.38
N VAL A 27 5.77 -6.95 -17.07
CA VAL A 27 4.79 -7.26 -16.04
C VAL A 27 3.71 -6.18 -15.96
N HIS A 28 4.09 -4.90 -16.00
CA HIS A 28 3.14 -3.78 -15.99
C HIS A 28 2.30 -3.72 -17.27
N LYS A 29 2.91 -3.97 -18.45
CA LYS A 29 2.17 -4.07 -19.73
C LYS A 29 1.09 -5.15 -19.68
N ARG A 30 1.42 -6.32 -19.14
CA ARG A 30 0.44 -7.40 -18.98
C ARG A 30 -0.68 -7.01 -18.01
N ALA A 31 -0.34 -6.42 -16.85
CA ALA A 31 -1.35 -5.96 -15.90
C ALA A 31 -2.31 -4.95 -16.53
N LEU A 32 -1.79 -3.94 -17.25
CA LEU A 32 -2.61 -2.98 -18.01
C LEU A 32 -3.50 -3.67 -19.06
N ALA A 33 -2.98 -4.67 -19.77
CA ALA A 33 -3.77 -5.43 -20.74
C ALA A 33 -4.95 -6.17 -20.07
N TYR A 34 -4.74 -6.78 -18.89
CA TYR A 34 -5.82 -7.40 -18.12
C TYR A 34 -6.85 -6.39 -17.62
N MET A 35 -6.39 -5.21 -17.19
CA MET A 35 -7.28 -4.13 -16.76
C MET A 35 -8.10 -3.59 -17.94
N HIS A 36 -7.49 -3.37 -19.10
CA HIS A 36 -8.20 -2.96 -20.32
C HIS A 36 -9.16 -4.05 -20.82
N TYR A 37 -8.79 -5.32 -20.75
CA TYR A 37 -9.69 -6.42 -21.06
C TYR A 37 -10.93 -6.37 -20.15
N GLY A 38 -10.74 -6.25 -18.84
CA GLY A 38 -11.84 -6.10 -17.89
C GLY A 38 -12.73 -4.91 -18.24
N LEU A 39 -12.15 -3.75 -18.58
CA LEU A 39 -12.90 -2.57 -19.02
C LEU A 39 -13.75 -2.82 -20.27
N THR A 40 -13.26 -3.62 -21.23
CA THR A 40 -14.04 -3.95 -22.45
C THR A 40 -15.24 -4.83 -22.15
N GLN A 41 -15.16 -5.71 -21.15
CA GLN A 41 -16.32 -6.49 -20.70
C GLN A 41 -17.39 -5.59 -20.07
N GLY A 42 -16.97 -4.58 -19.31
CA GLY A 42 -17.86 -3.53 -18.80
C GLY A 42 -18.66 -3.88 -17.56
N ASP A 43 -18.46 -5.06 -16.99
CA ASP A 43 -19.14 -5.56 -15.79
C ASP A 43 -18.16 -6.20 -14.80
N GLY A 44 -18.65 -6.54 -13.61
CA GLY A 44 -17.97 -7.32 -12.60
C GLY A 44 -16.72 -6.66 -12.01
N PHE A 45 -15.79 -7.50 -11.59
CA PHE A 45 -14.60 -7.10 -10.87
C PHE A 45 -13.32 -7.40 -11.65
N VAL A 46 -12.38 -6.47 -11.59
CA VAL A 46 -10.99 -6.69 -12.00
C VAL A 46 -10.12 -6.63 -10.75
N VAL A 47 -9.31 -7.67 -10.53
CA VAL A 47 -8.48 -7.78 -9.34
C VAL A 47 -7.02 -7.70 -9.73
N VAL A 48 -6.28 -6.74 -9.15
CA VAL A 48 -4.83 -6.66 -9.34
C VAL A 48 -4.15 -6.70 -7.96
N THR A 49 -3.36 -7.75 -7.75
CA THR A 49 -2.64 -7.92 -6.49
C THR A 49 -1.14 -7.90 -6.69
N GLY A 50 -0.39 -7.68 -5.62
CA GLY A 50 1.06 -7.70 -5.67
C GLY A 50 1.70 -7.25 -4.35
N LYS A 51 2.98 -7.58 -4.17
CA LYS A 51 3.74 -7.15 -2.98
C LYS A 51 3.72 -5.62 -2.82
N PRO A 52 3.84 -5.10 -1.58
CA PRO A 52 4.03 -3.66 -1.35
C PRO A 52 5.21 -3.12 -2.19
N GLY A 53 5.05 -1.94 -2.78
CA GLY A 53 6.13 -1.30 -3.55
C GLY A 53 6.33 -1.81 -4.97
N THR A 54 5.52 -2.74 -5.49
CA THR A 54 5.60 -3.24 -6.88
C THR A 54 5.07 -2.27 -7.94
N GLY A 55 4.49 -1.13 -7.55
CA GLY A 55 4.02 -0.11 -8.48
C GLY A 55 2.52 -0.17 -8.79
N LYS A 56 1.70 -0.83 -7.99
CA LYS A 56 0.24 -0.94 -8.18
C LYS A 56 -0.45 0.43 -8.35
N THR A 57 -0.20 1.36 -7.45
CA THR A 57 -0.77 2.73 -7.53
C THR A 57 -0.31 3.48 -8.78
N MET A 58 0.94 3.26 -9.25
CA MET A 58 1.42 3.82 -10.51
C MET A 58 0.69 3.23 -11.71
N LEU A 59 0.40 1.93 -11.65
CA LEU A 59 -0.39 1.24 -12.67
C LEU A 59 -1.81 1.84 -12.78
N VAL A 60 -2.45 2.13 -11.63
CA VAL A 60 -3.75 2.82 -11.59
C VAL A 60 -3.66 4.20 -12.23
N LYS A 61 -2.66 5.00 -11.86
CA LYS A 61 -2.47 6.33 -12.47
C LYS A 61 -2.28 6.26 -13.98
N GLN A 62 -1.49 5.30 -14.46
CA GLN A 62 -1.28 5.07 -15.88
C GLN A 62 -2.56 4.64 -16.60
N LEU A 63 -3.35 3.76 -15.99
CA LEU A 63 -4.66 3.38 -16.55
C LEU A 63 -5.56 4.60 -16.67
N VAL A 64 -5.76 5.34 -15.57
CA VAL A 64 -6.65 6.52 -15.54
C VAL A 64 -6.22 7.56 -16.57
N SER A 65 -4.91 7.80 -16.73
CA SER A 65 -4.41 8.74 -17.74
C SER A 65 -4.64 8.29 -19.19
N SER A 66 -4.80 6.98 -19.40
CA SER A 66 -5.07 6.41 -20.74
C SER A 66 -6.56 6.35 -21.09
N LEU A 67 -7.45 6.54 -20.09
CA LEU A 67 -8.89 6.48 -20.29
C LEU A 67 -9.45 7.82 -20.78
N ASN A 68 -10.36 7.75 -21.74
CA ASN A 68 -11.10 8.92 -22.17
C ASN A 68 -12.29 9.18 -21.22
N ASN A 69 -12.22 10.28 -20.46
CA ASN A 69 -13.25 10.67 -19.50
C ASN A 69 -14.62 10.99 -20.13
N GLU A 70 -14.72 11.10 -21.46
CA GLU A 70 -16.00 11.32 -22.16
C GLU A 70 -16.95 10.12 -22.05
N HIS A 71 -16.40 8.91 -21.87
CA HIS A 71 -17.19 7.68 -21.84
C HIS A 71 -17.16 6.93 -20.51
N ILE A 72 -16.32 7.35 -19.55
CA ILE A 72 -16.16 6.66 -18.28
C ILE A 72 -16.07 7.70 -17.15
N THR A 73 -16.95 7.60 -16.18
CA THR A 73 -16.87 8.34 -14.93
C THR A 73 -16.08 7.51 -13.93
N ILE A 74 -14.93 8.02 -13.49
CA ILE A 74 -13.98 7.29 -12.65
C ILE A 74 -14.05 7.82 -11.22
N GLY A 75 -14.30 6.92 -10.27
CA GLY A 75 -14.12 7.15 -8.84
C GLY A 75 -12.88 6.40 -8.36
N ILE A 76 -12.05 7.04 -7.53
CA ILE A 76 -10.89 6.41 -6.90
C ILE A 76 -11.00 6.57 -5.40
N MET A 77 -10.93 5.47 -4.68
CA MET A 77 -10.82 5.47 -3.22
C MET A 77 -9.58 4.70 -2.77
N VAL A 78 -8.95 5.20 -1.71
CA VAL A 78 -7.92 4.46 -0.99
C VAL A 78 -8.57 3.91 0.27
N SER A 79 -8.61 2.58 0.39
CA SER A 79 -9.21 1.93 1.53
C SER A 79 -8.32 2.06 2.77
N SER A 80 -8.83 2.74 3.80
CA SER A 80 -8.27 2.73 5.15
C SER A 80 -9.36 2.26 6.09
N GLN A 81 -9.32 1.02 6.56
CA GLN A 81 -10.22 0.42 7.57
C GLN A 81 -11.68 0.96 7.57
N VAL A 82 -12.32 0.92 6.41
CA VAL A 82 -13.66 1.46 6.18
C VAL A 82 -14.69 0.38 6.49
N GLY A 83 -15.64 0.65 7.39
CA GLY A 83 -16.78 -0.24 7.63
C GLY A 83 -17.75 -0.29 6.44
N ALA A 84 -18.63 -1.29 6.40
CA ALA A 84 -19.63 -1.44 5.32
C ALA A 84 -20.56 -0.23 5.19
N ASP A 85 -21.02 0.32 6.32
CA ASP A 85 -21.93 1.48 6.33
C ASP A 85 -21.24 2.77 5.85
N ASP A 86 -19.94 2.89 6.08
CA ASP A 86 -19.16 4.06 5.64
C ASP A 86 -18.75 3.95 4.16
N LEU A 87 -18.71 2.74 3.61
CA LEU A 87 -18.34 2.53 2.20
C LEU A 87 -19.33 3.27 1.26
N LEU A 88 -20.63 3.17 1.49
CA LEU A 88 -21.64 3.87 0.66
C LEU A 88 -21.52 5.38 0.75
N LYS A 89 -21.17 5.91 1.93
CA LYS A 89 -20.87 7.34 2.12
C LYS A 89 -19.64 7.77 1.34
N ILE A 90 -18.58 6.96 1.38
CA ILE A 90 -17.33 7.25 0.64
C ILE A 90 -17.58 7.18 -0.88
N ILE A 91 -18.32 6.19 -1.36
CA ILE A 91 -18.71 6.10 -2.77
C ILE A 91 -19.52 7.34 -3.16
N SER A 92 -20.52 7.72 -2.35
CA SER A 92 -21.31 8.93 -2.58
C SER A 92 -20.43 10.17 -2.63
N ALA A 93 -19.55 10.36 -1.64
CA ALA A 93 -18.60 11.47 -1.62
C ALA A 93 -17.66 11.49 -2.83
N THR A 94 -17.16 10.31 -3.26
CA THR A 94 -16.26 10.17 -4.41
C THR A 94 -16.92 10.65 -5.70
N PHE A 95 -18.21 10.44 -5.85
CA PHE A 95 -18.99 10.89 -7.02
C PHE A 95 -19.71 12.23 -6.79
N GLY A 96 -19.43 12.92 -5.69
CA GLY A 96 -20.00 14.25 -5.39
C GLY A 96 -21.49 14.22 -5.01
N LEU A 97 -21.97 13.08 -4.53
CA LEU A 97 -23.36 12.92 -4.05
C LEU A 97 -23.48 13.33 -2.58
N SER A 98 -24.62 13.88 -2.18
CA SER A 98 -24.92 14.17 -0.79
C SER A 98 -25.07 12.88 0.04
N TYR A 99 -24.47 12.82 1.23
CA TYR A 99 -24.41 11.61 2.06
C TYR A 99 -24.57 11.90 3.56
N GLU A 100 -24.47 13.16 3.99
CA GLU A 100 -24.53 13.51 5.41
C GLU A 100 -25.94 13.31 5.98
N GLY A 101 -26.03 12.58 7.09
CA GLY A 101 -27.29 12.34 7.80
C GLY A 101 -28.24 11.35 7.10
N GLU A 102 -27.85 10.77 5.97
CA GLU A 102 -28.69 9.85 5.19
C GLU A 102 -28.56 8.41 5.68
N ASP A 103 -29.68 7.69 5.61
CA ASP A 103 -29.71 6.26 5.89
C ASP A 103 -29.22 5.43 4.68
N LYS A 104 -28.91 4.15 4.91
CA LYS A 104 -28.37 3.24 3.90
C LYS A 104 -29.29 3.13 2.67
N SER A 105 -30.59 3.07 2.86
CA SER A 105 -31.56 2.91 1.76
C SER A 105 -31.59 4.12 0.85
N THR A 106 -31.54 5.32 1.44
CA THR A 106 -31.49 6.59 0.70
C THR A 106 -30.19 6.73 -0.08
N LEU A 107 -29.04 6.33 0.52
CA LEU A 107 -27.74 6.33 -0.17
C LEU A 107 -27.76 5.38 -1.37
N LEU A 108 -28.25 4.16 -1.22
CA LEU A 108 -28.34 3.18 -2.31
C LEU A 108 -29.20 3.71 -3.47
N THR A 109 -30.39 4.25 -3.17
CA THR A 109 -31.28 4.83 -4.19
C THR A 109 -30.60 5.99 -4.92
N ARG A 110 -29.88 6.85 -4.21
CA ARG A 110 -29.17 7.99 -4.79
C ARG A 110 -28.00 7.56 -5.68
N ILE A 111 -27.25 6.55 -5.24
CA ILE A 111 -26.16 5.94 -6.04
C ILE A 111 -26.73 5.30 -7.31
N GLU A 112 -27.83 4.55 -7.21
CA GLU A 112 -28.50 3.94 -8.34
C GLU A 112 -28.99 4.99 -9.34
N CYS A 113 -29.69 6.04 -8.88
CA CYS A 113 -30.11 7.15 -9.73
C CYS A 113 -28.92 7.81 -10.45
N PHE A 114 -27.81 8.01 -9.76
CA PHE A 114 -26.58 8.55 -10.36
C PHE A 114 -26.04 7.61 -11.46
N PHE A 115 -25.97 6.31 -11.22
CA PHE A 115 -25.49 5.36 -12.22
C PHE A 115 -26.39 5.33 -13.44
N ILE A 116 -27.72 5.38 -13.26
CA ILE A 116 -28.69 5.46 -14.35
C ILE A 116 -28.50 6.77 -15.15
N GLN A 117 -28.29 7.89 -14.45
CA GLN A 117 -28.02 9.17 -15.12
C GLN A 117 -26.75 9.11 -15.98
N GLN A 118 -25.65 8.56 -15.43
CA GLN A 118 -24.42 8.38 -16.20
C GLN A 118 -24.62 7.50 -17.43
N ALA A 119 -25.40 6.41 -17.29
CA ALA A 119 -25.73 5.55 -18.42
C ALA A 119 -26.55 6.26 -19.51
N MET A 120 -27.50 7.11 -19.12
CA MET A 120 -28.26 7.95 -20.06
C MET A 120 -27.38 8.97 -20.79
N GLU A 121 -26.30 9.44 -20.16
CA GLU A 121 -25.27 10.28 -20.78
C GLU A 121 -24.30 9.49 -21.68
N GLY A 122 -24.48 8.16 -21.80
CA GLY A 122 -23.60 7.27 -22.55
C GLY A 122 -22.27 6.96 -21.83
N LYS A 123 -22.20 7.20 -20.53
CA LYS A 123 -21.03 6.93 -19.69
C LYS A 123 -21.22 5.68 -18.86
N ARG A 124 -20.11 5.00 -18.53
CA ARG A 124 -20.04 3.91 -17.55
C ARG A 124 -19.37 4.40 -16.27
N VAL A 125 -19.74 3.84 -15.13
CA VAL A 125 -19.12 4.18 -13.87
C VAL A 125 -18.08 3.12 -13.49
N LEU A 126 -16.85 3.56 -13.28
CA LEU A 126 -15.73 2.73 -12.82
C LEU A 126 -15.30 3.18 -11.44
N MET A 127 -15.31 2.28 -10.48
CA MET A 127 -14.75 2.48 -9.15
C MET A 127 -13.41 1.76 -9.04
N ILE A 128 -12.36 2.47 -8.68
CA ILE A 128 -11.05 1.91 -8.38
C ILE A 128 -10.83 1.99 -6.88
N VAL A 129 -10.60 0.84 -6.26
CA VAL A 129 -10.31 0.73 -4.82
C VAL A 129 -8.85 0.33 -4.66
N ASP A 130 -8.01 1.26 -4.22
CA ASP A 130 -6.61 0.97 -3.87
C ASP A 130 -6.51 0.50 -2.41
N GLU A 131 -5.51 -0.33 -2.10
CA GLU A 131 -5.32 -1.00 -0.81
C GLU A 131 -6.55 -1.83 -0.37
N ALA A 132 -7.23 -2.48 -1.32
CA ALA A 132 -8.50 -3.19 -1.13
C ALA A 132 -8.42 -4.35 -0.13
N GLN A 133 -7.23 -4.86 0.26
CA GLN A 133 -7.08 -5.84 1.33
C GLN A 133 -7.50 -5.30 2.72
N ASN A 134 -7.65 -3.98 2.86
CA ASN A 134 -8.12 -3.36 4.10
C ASN A 134 -9.65 -3.32 4.20
N LEU A 135 -10.38 -3.65 3.13
CA LEU A 135 -11.84 -3.73 3.16
C LEU A 135 -12.29 -4.97 3.93
N PRO A 136 -13.22 -4.82 4.89
CA PRO A 136 -13.89 -5.96 5.51
C PRO A 136 -14.78 -6.68 4.50
N LYS A 137 -15.14 -7.93 4.80
CA LYS A 137 -15.99 -8.76 3.93
C LYS A 137 -17.33 -8.09 3.61
N ASP A 138 -17.97 -7.47 4.59
CA ASP A 138 -19.25 -6.80 4.42
C ASP A 138 -19.15 -5.64 3.42
N ALA A 139 -18.02 -4.91 3.40
CA ALA A 139 -17.80 -3.85 2.42
C ALA A 139 -17.57 -4.42 1.00
N LEU A 140 -16.88 -5.56 0.86
CA LEU A 140 -16.77 -6.25 -0.42
C LEU A 140 -18.13 -6.75 -0.93
N GLU A 141 -19.01 -7.21 -0.04
CA GLU A 141 -20.38 -7.59 -0.38
C GLU A 141 -21.22 -6.38 -0.81
N GLU A 142 -21.08 -5.21 -0.19
CA GLU A 142 -21.75 -4.00 -0.67
C GLU A 142 -21.32 -3.64 -2.10
N LEU A 143 -20.02 -3.72 -2.41
CA LEU A 143 -19.53 -3.51 -3.80
C LEU A 143 -20.16 -4.54 -4.76
N ARG A 144 -20.30 -5.80 -4.33
CA ARG A 144 -20.96 -6.84 -5.11
C ARG A 144 -22.43 -6.51 -5.35
N MET A 145 -23.12 -6.02 -4.33
CA MET A 145 -24.53 -5.59 -4.47
C MET A 145 -24.67 -4.41 -5.45
N LEU A 146 -23.80 -3.42 -5.37
CA LEU A 146 -23.77 -2.30 -6.33
C LEU A 146 -23.52 -2.77 -7.77
N SER A 147 -22.71 -3.82 -7.96
CA SER A 147 -22.46 -4.39 -9.28
C SER A 147 -23.66 -5.10 -9.92
N ASN A 148 -24.76 -5.28 -9.18
CA ASN A 148 -26.02 -5.81 -9.70
C ASN A 148 -26.89 -4.74 -10.39
N PHE A 149 -26.57 -3.46 -10.24
CA PHE A 149 -27.34 -2.42 -10.90
C PHE A 149 -27.17 -2.48 -12.40
N GLU A 150 -28.29 -2.69 -13.09
CA GLU A 150 -28.32 -2.87 -14.53
C GLU A 150 -29.39 -1.98 -15.18
N LEU A 151 -29.12 -1.55 -16.41
CA LEU A 151 -30.09 -0.88 -17.25
C LEU A 151 -30.11 -1.57 -18.62
N SER A 152 -31.27 -2.10 -19.03
CA SER A 152 -31.42 -2.81 -20.30
C SER A 152 -30.45 -3.98 -20.49
N GLY A 153 -30.13 -4.73 -19.42
CA GLY A 153 -29.20 -5.87 -19.45
C GLY A 153 -27.73 -5.48 -19.52
N LYS A 154 -27.39 -4.23 -19.23
CA LYS A 154 -25.99 -3.76 -19.12
C LYS A 154 -25.70 -3.32 -17.70
N SER A 155 -24.60 -3.78 -17.15
CA SER A 155 -24.14 -3.34 -15.84
C SER A 155 -23.79 -1.84 -15.86
N LEU A 156 -24.19 -1.15 -14.82
CA LEU A 156 -23.97 0.30 -14.66
C LEU A 156 -22.68 0.62 -13.92
N PHE A 157 -22.13 -0.34 -13.18
CA PHE A 157 -21.03 -0.14 -12.24
C PHE A 157 -20.01 -1.26 -12.36
N GLN A 158 -18.76 -0.89 -12.52
CA GLN A 158 -17.63 -1.80 -12.55
C GLN A 158 -16.63 -1.44 -11.46
N THR A 159 -16.00 -2.44 -10.85
CA THR A 159 -15.05 -2.22 -9.75
C THR A 159 -13.70 -2.83 -10.05
N PHE A 160 -12.64 -2.06 -9.84
CA PHE A 160 -11.26 -2.54 -9.84
C PHE A 160 -10.74 -2.59 -8.41
N LEU A 161 -10.38 -3.79 -7.96
CA LEU A 161 -9.82 -4.03 -6.63
C LEU A 161 -8.30 -4.17 -6.77
N ILE A 162 -7.58 -3.19 -6.24
CA ILE A 162 -6.12 -3.16 -6.26
C ILE A 162 -5.63 -3.36 -4.83
N GLY A 163 -4.78 -4.37 -4.61
CA GLY A 163 -4.39 -4.68 -3.23
C GLY A 163 -3.13 -5.52 -3.09
N GLN A 164 -2.85 -5.92 -1.87
CA GLN A 164 -1.76 -6.83 -1.55
C GLN A 164 -2.22 -8.29 -1.71
N LEU A 165 -1.30 -9.25 -1.53
CA LEU A 165 -1.59 -10.68 -1.71
C LEU A 165 -2.71 -11.17 -0.77
N GLN A 166 -2.83 -10.57 0.41
CA GLN A 166 -3.91 -10.86 1.37
C GLN A 166 -5.30 -10.69 0.77
N LEU A 167 -5.48 -9.77 -0.22
CA LEU A 167 -6.73 -9.65 -0.95
C LEU A 167 -7.05 -10.93 -1.73
N SER A 168 -6.04 -11.52 -2.40
CA SER A 168 -6.24 -12.79 -3.12
C SER A 168 -6.63 -13.91 -2.16
N ASP A 169 -5.99 -13.98 -1.00
CA ASP A 169 -6.27 -15.00 0.02
C ASP A 169 -7.70 -14.82 0.58
N ALA A 170 -8.11 -13.58 0.84
CA ALA A 170 -9.46 -13.26 1.29
C ALA A 170 -10.55 -13.66 0.26
N LEU A 171 -10.28 -13.43 -1.04
CA LEU A 171 -11.20 -13.80 -2.12
C LEU A 171 -11.32 -15.32 -2.35
N LEU A 172 -10.38 -16.12 -1.82
CA LEU A 172 -10.44 -17.59 -1.88
C LEU A 172 -11.28 -18.19 -0.77
N LEU A 173 -11.70 -17.43 0.23
CA LEU A 173 -12.55 -17.92 1.31
C LEU A 173 -13.94 -18.34 0.79
N PRO A 174 -14.57 -19.41 1.36
CA PRO A 174 -15.88 -19.87 0.94
C PRO A 174 -16.95 -18.79 0.95
N ASP A 175 -16.90 -17.88 1.90
CA ASP A 175 -17.85 -16.77 2.05
C ASP A 175 -17.78 -15.74 0.91
N MET A 176 -16.70 -15.76 0.12
CA MET A 176 -16.47 -14.84 -1.01
C MET A 176 -16.78 -15.46 -2.37
N GLU A 177 -17.37 -16.66 -2.42
CA GLU A 177 -17.65 -17.38 -3.66
C GLU A 177 -18.52 -16.57 -4.64
N GLN A 178 -19.50 -15.83 -4.15
CA GLN A 178 -20.38 -15.01 -4.99
C GLN A 178 -19.64 -13.84 -5.65
N LEU A 179 -18.71 -13.20 -4.93
CA LEU A 179 -17.88 -12.14 -5.48
C LEU A 179 -16.87 -12.71 -6.46
N LYS A 180 -16.27 -13.86 -6.13
CA LYS A 180 -15.30 -14.55 -6.98
C LYS A 180 -15.89 -14.91 -8.36
N GLN A 181 -17.14 -15.35 -8.41
CA GLN A 181 -17.84 -15.66 -9.68
C GLN A 181 -18.03 -14.42 -10.57
N ARG A 182 -17.92 -13.22 -10.01
CA ARG A 182 -18.00 -11.95 -10.75
C ARG A 182 -16.64 -11.35 -11.12
N ILE A 183 -15.55 -12.05 -10.83
CA ILE A 183 -14.22 -11.59 -11.23
C ILE A 183 -14.02 -11.92 -12.72
N VAL A 184 -13.97 -10.88 -13.53
CA VAL A 184 -13.77 -10.97 -14.98
C VAL A 184 -12.30 -11.15 -15.35
N ALA A 185 -11.43 -10.47 -14.59
CA ALA A 185 -9.98 -10.57 -14.78
C ALA A 185 -9.25 -10.48 -13.44
N SER A 186 -8.21 -11.29 -13.29
CA SER A 186 -7.32 -11.26 -12.14
C SER A 186 -5.87 -11.31 -12.60
N TYR A 187 -5.03 -10.47 -12.02
CA TYR A 187 -3.60 -10.44 -12.33
C TYR A 187 -2.77 -10.18 -11.09
N GLN A 188 -1.72 -10.99 -10.91
CA GLN A 188 -0.75 -10.81 -9.84
C GLN A 188 0.49 -10.09 -10.38
N LEU A 189 0.72 -8.86 -9.91
CA LEU A 189 1.89 -8.07 -10.27
C LEU A 189 3.13 -8.63 -9.56
N LYS A 190 4.01 -9.22 -10.37
CA LYS A 190 5.27 -9.82 -9.89
C LYS A 190 6.35 -8.74 -9.78
N PRO A 191 7.36 -8.93 -8.90
CA PRO A 191 8.57 -8.12 -8.92
C PRO A 191 9.29 -8.18 -10.26
N LEU A 192 10.16 -7.20 -10.53
CA LEU A 192 11.01 -7.14 -11.72
C LEU A 192 12.06 -8.25 -11.67
N ASN A 193 12.36 -8.85 -12.81
CA ASN A 193 13.49 -9.76 -12.92
C ASN A 193 14.83 -8.99 -13.00
N SER A 194 15.98 -9.68 -13.08
CA SER A 194 17.30 -9.02 -13.09
C SER A 194 17.48 -8.08 -14.28
N GLU A 195 17.06 -8.47 -15.47
CA GLU A 195 17.13 -7.64 -16.68
C GLU A 195 16.20 -6.42 -16.58
N GLU A 196 14.96 -6.61 -16.15
CA GLU A 196 14.01 -5.53 -15.93
C GLU A 196 14.47 -4.58 -14.83
N THR A 197 15.14 -5.08 -13.78
CA THR A 197 15.73 -4.26 -12.70
C THR A 197 16.82 -3.35 -13.25
N LYS A 198 17.75 -3.89 -14.07
CA LYS A 198 18.77 -3.11 -14.76
C LYS A 198 18.12 -2.03 -15.63
N ASN A 199 17.18 -2.43 -16.50
CA ASN A 199 16.49 -1.50 -17.40
C ASN A 199 15.69 -0.43 -16.64
N TYR A 200 15.09 -0.78 -15.51
CA TYR A 200 14.39 0.15 -14.63
C TYR A 200 15.32 1.22 -14.05
N ILE A 201 16.49 0.81 -13.55
CA ILE A 201 17.47 1.74 -12.97
C ILE A 201 18.00 2.68 -14.05
N LEU A 202 18.39 2.15 -15.22
CA LEU A 202 18.88 2.93 -16.33
C LEU A 202 17.83 3.92 -16.84
N PHE A 203 16.58 3.47 -17.03
CA PHE A 203 15.48 4.33 -17.44
C PHE A 203 15.29 5.53 -16.49
N ARG A 204 15.33 5.29 -15.17
CA ARG A 204 15.17 6.36 -14.19
C ARG A 204 16.34 7.35 -14.19
N LEU A 205 17.57 6.84 -14.35
CA LEU A 205 18.76 7.67 -14.48
C LEU A 205 18.70 8.53 -15.76
N GLU A 206 18.35 7.94 -16.91
CA GLU A 206 18.19 8.65 -18.18
C GLU A 206 17.13 9.75 -18.09
N LYS A 207 15.99 9.47 -17.49
CA LYS A 207 14.93 10.47 -17.25
C LYS A 207 15.37 11.62 -16.33
N ALA A 208 16.34 11.36 -15.46
CA ALA A 208 16.95 12.38 -14.61
C ALA A 208 18.08 13.16 -15.31
N GLY A 209 18.39 12.87 -16.58
CA GLY A 209 19.45 13.56 -17.33
C GLY A 209 20.84 12.95 -17.12
N TRP A 210 20.94 11.70 -16.72
CA TRP A 210 22.20 10.99 -16.48
C TRP A 210 23.05 10.90 -17.76
N GLN A 211 24.34 11.20 -17.62
CA GLN A 211 25.35 11.20 -18.69
C GLN A 211 26.45 10.17 -18.43
N ASN A 212 26.08 8.95 -18.05
CA ASN A 212 27.00 7.87 -17.67
C ASN A 212 27.96 8.21 -16.50
N LYS A 213 27.53 9.13 -15.61
CA LYS A 213 28.25 9.47 -14.37
C LYS A 213 27.25 9.50 -13.20
N PRO A 214 27.45 8.64 -12.17
CA PRO A 214 28.48 7.58 -12.08
C PRO A 214 28.22 6.45 -13.08
N GLU A 215 29.25 5.74 -13.50
CA GLU A 215 29.14 4.50 -14.25
C GLU A 215 28.72 3.36 -13.32
N PHE A 216 27.84 2.48 -13.76
CA PHE A 216 27.43 1.29 -13.01
C PHE A 216 28.03 0.04 -13.66
N GLU A 217 28.72 -0.77 -12.88
CA GLU A 217 29.17 -2.09 -13.33
C GLU A 217 27.97 -3.04 -13.48
N ASP A 218 27.99 -3.93 -14.46
CA ASP A 218 26.90 -4.90 -14.68
C ASP A 218 26.64 -5.79 -13.46
N ALA A 219 27.68 -6.15 -12.72
CA ALA A 219 27.58 -6.92 -11.49
C ALA A 219 26.82 -6.15 -10.37
N ALA A 220 26.90 -4.82 -10.34
CA ALA A 220 26.19 -3.99 -9.37
C ALA A 220 24.66 -4.10 -9.52
N PHE A 221 24.14 -4.16 -10.75
CA PHE A 221 22.69 -4.36 -10.99
C PHE A 221 22.19 -5.70 -10.45
N ASN A 222 22.99 -6.76 -10.57
CA ASN A 222 22.64 -8.06 -10.02
C ASN A 222 22.62 -8.05 -8.48
N ALA A 223 23.57 -7.36 -7.85
CA ALA A 223 23.59 -7.20 -6.40
C ALA A 223 22.37 -6.42 -5.90
N ILE A 224 22.01 -5.32 -6.59
CA ILE A 224 20.79 -4.54 -6.31
C ILE A 224 19.54 -5.42 -6.45
N CYS A 225 19.41 -6.18 -7.55
CA CYS A 225 18.27 -7.05 -7.77
C CYS A 225 18.15 -8.13 -6.68
N SER A 226 19.24 -8.74 -6.30
CA SER A 226 19.27 -9.80 -5.27
C SER A 226 18.81 -9.28 -3.90
N TYR A 227 19.28 -8.12 -3.48
CA TYR A 227 18.89 -7.53 -2.20
C TYR A 227 17.44 -7.03 -2.22
N THR A 228 17.04 -6.30 -3.26
CA THR A 228 15.72 -5.69 -3.36
C THR A 228 14.63 -6.66 -3.81
N GLN A 229 14.99 -7.88 -4.21
CA GLN A 229 14.10 -8.86 -4.82
C GLN A 229 13.31 -8.30 -6.02
N GLY A 230 13.87 -7.33 -6.73
CA GLY A 230 13.24 -6.68 -7.87
C GLY A 230 12.02 -5.82 -7.52
N ILE A 231 11.85 -5.40 -6.27
CA ILE A 231 10.73 -4.54 -5.85
C ILE A 231 11.09 -3.07 -6.11
N PRO A 232 10.37 -2.35 -6.99
CA PRO A 232 10.71 -0.97 -7.41
C PRO A 232 10.92 0.01 -6.25
N ARG A 233 10.10 -0.06 -5.20
CA ARG A 233 10.26 0.81 -4.02
C ARG A 233 11.58 0.54 -3.30
N CYS A 234 11.96 -0.73 -3.12
CA CYS A 234 13.23 -1.10 -2.51
C CYS A 234 14.42 -0.71 -3.40
N ILE A 235 14.29 -0.88 -4.73
CA ILE A 235 15.30 -0.44 -5.70
C ILE A 235 15.52 1.07 -5.57
N ASN A 236 14.44 1.86 -5.52
CA ASN A 236 14.57 3.32 -5.37
C ASN A 236 15.29 3.69 -4.08
N THR A 237 14.88 3.11 -2.94
CA THR A 237 15.50 3.41 -1.63
C THR A 237 16.98 3.06 -1.64
N LEU A 238 17.35 1.88 -2.17
CA LEU A 238 18.75 1.47 -2.23
C LEU A 238 19.56 2.35 -3.19
N CYS A 239 19.05 2.61 -4.41
CA CYS A 239 19.78 3.40 -5.40
C CYS A 239 19.94 4.87 -5.00
N ASP A 240 18.95 5.47 -4.30
CA ASP A 240 19.10 6.82 -3.75
C ASP A 240 20.25 6.89 -2.74
N ARG A 241 20.33 5.91 -1.82
CA ARG A 241 21.43 5.80 -0.85
C ARG A 241 22.77 5.50 -1.52
N VAL A 242 22.79 4.67 -2.55
CA VAL A 242 24.00 4.38 -3.34
C VAL A 242 24.54 5.62 -4.03
N LEU A 243 23.68 6.45 -4.62
CA LEU A 243 24.11 7.73 -5.22
C LEU A 243 24.61 8.71 -4.16
N LEU A 244 23.98 8.74 -2.98
CA LEU A 244 24.45 9.57 -1.87
C LEU A 244 25.80 9.09 -1.36
N PHE A 245 25.98 7.78 -1.13
CA PHE A 245 27.25 7.19 -0.74
C PHE A 245 28.36 7.47 -1.79
N GLY A 246 28.05 7.26 -3.07
CA GLY A 246 28.98 7.54 -4.15
C GLY A 246 29.39 9.01 -4.24
N TYR A 247 28.49 9.94 -3.89
CA TYR A 247 28.81 11.37 -3.76
C TYR A 247 29.76 11.64 -2.58
N LEU A 248 29.52 11.04 -1.41
CA LEU A 248 30.35 11.23 -0.22
C LEU A 248 31.77 10.68 -0.39
N GLU A 249 31.91 9.56 -1.10
CA GLU A 249 33.16 8.90 -1.39
C GLU A 249 33.77 9.37 -2.74
N GLU A 250 33.20 10.36 -3.41
CA GLU A 250 33.61 10.89 -4.72
C GLU A 250 33.79 9.81 -5.81
N LEU A 251 32.92 8.76 -5.75
CA LEU A 251 33.00 7.62 -6.66
C LEU A 251 32.57 8.01 -8.07
N LYS A 252 33.36 7.62 -9.06
CA LYS A 252 33.01 7.73 -10.49
C LYS A 252 32.36 6.45 -11.04
N VAL A 253 32.59 5.33 -10.36
CA VAL A 253 32.10 4.00 -10.74
C VAL A 253 31.44 3.35 -9.52
N ILE A 254 30.21 2.89 -9.69
CA ILE A 254 29.47 2.12 -8.69
C ILE A 254 29.67 0.63 -8.98
N ASN A 255 30.42 -0.01 -8.11
CA ASN A 255 30.70 -1.45 -8.17
C ASN A 255 29.96 -2.23 -7.07
N VAL A 256 30.10 -3.55 -7.08
CA VAL A 256 29.47 -4.44 -6.08
C VAL A 256 29.92 -4.11 -4.65
N SER A 257 31.19 -3.71 -4.46
CA SER A 257 31.69 -3.36 -3.13
C SER A 257 30.95 -2.13 -2.54
N ALA A 258 30.72 -1.11 -3.36
CA ALA A 258 29.95 0.07 -2.95
C ALA A 258 28.51 -0.30 -2.59
N ILE A 259 27.84 -1.16 -3.39
CA ILE A 259 26.50 -1.65 -3.09
C ILE A 259 26.47 -2.39 -1.75
N ASN A 260 27.40 -3.32 -1.53
CA ASN A 260 27.43 -4.12 -0.30
C ASN A 260 27.68 -3.27 0.96
N LYS A 261 28.49 -2.22 0.86
CA LYS A 261 28.69 -1.26 1.98
C LYS A 261 27.38 -0.56 2.34
N VAL A 262 26.66 -0.03 1.33
CA VAL A 262 25.38 0.64 1.56
C VAL A 262 24.32 -0.34 2.10
N ILE A 263 24.33 -1.59 1.66
CA ILE A 263 23.44 -2.63 2.20
C ILE A 263 23.74 -2.86 3.68
N ALA A 264 25.02 -3.01 4.04
CA ALA A 264 25.43 -3.19 5.44
C ALA A 264 24.98 -2.00 6.31
N ASP A 265 25.17 -0.77 5.85
CA ASP A 265 24.71 0.44 6.57
C ASP A 265 23.18 0.43 6.79
N ILE A 266 22.41 0.01 5.78
CA ILE A 266 20.92 -0.12 5.90
C ILE A 266 20.54 -1.20 6.92
N GLU A 267 21.22 -2.33 6.91
CA GLU A 267 20.96 -3.45 7.84
C GLU A 267 21.32 -3.07 9.27
N ASP A 268 22.41 -2.35 9.47
CA ASP A 268 22.80 -1.82 10.78
C ASP A 268 21.77 -0.82 11.30
N GLU A 269 21.31 0.15 10.49
CA GLU A 269 20.26 1.09 10.88
C GLU A 269 18.95 0.36 11.29
N THR A 270 18.57 -0.68 10.55
CA THR A 270 17.37 -1.46 10.88
C THR A 270 17.54 -2.31 12.13
N SER A 271 18.73 -2.80 12.41
CA SER A 271 19.04 -3.54 13.63
C SER A 271 18.99 -2.65 14.88
N PHE A 272 19.46 -1.41 14.79
CA PHE A 272 19.32 -0.43 15.89
C PHE A 272 17.86 -0.11 16.19
N SER A 273 17.03 0.05 15.17
CA SER A 273 15.59 0.33 15.34
C SER A 273 14.81 -0.82 15.97
N THR A 274 15.24 -2.07 15.78
CA THR A 274 14.67 -3.25 16.43
C THR A 274 15.20 -3.43 17.86
N HIS A 275 16.37 -2.90 18.21
CA HIS A 275 16.90 -2.97 19.57
C HIS A 275 16.21 -2.00 20.53
N GLU A 276 15.79 -0.82 20.10
CA GLU A 276 15.03 0.11 20.96
C GLU A 276 13.60 -0.39 21.30
N PHE A 277 13.01 -1.25 20.46
CA PHE A 277 11.74 -1.91 20.77
C PHE A 277 11.89 -3.26 21.47
N ASN A 278 13.09 -3.85 21.48
CA ASN A 278 13.36 -5.18 22.02
C ASN A 278 14.07 -5.20 23.39
N ASP A 279 14.38 -4.06 23.99
CA ASP A 279 14.90 -4.02 25.37
C ASP A 279 13.85 -4.44 26.44
N VAL A 280 12.65 -4.83 25.98
CA VAL A 280 11.68 -5.57 26.82
C VAL A 280 11.64 -7.07 26.47
N SER A 281 12.39 -7.55 25.47
CA SER A 281 12.31 -8.95 25.00
C SER A 281 13.66 -9.56 24.60
N SER A 282 14.78 -9.11 25.15
CA SER A 282 16.06 -9.76 24.87
C SER A 282 16.28 -10.95 25.80
N ASN A 283 15.81 -12.11 25.37
CA ASN A 283 16.50 -13.40 25.54
C ASN A 283 15.72 -14.50 24.85
N THR A 284 16.01 -14.75 23.58
CA THR A 284 15.96 -16.14 23.09
C THR A 284 16.61 -16.23 21.71
N CYS A 285 17.90 -16.55 21.72
CA CYS A 285 18.53 -17.24 20.60
C CYS A 285 17.77 -18.54 20.31
N LEU A 286 17.61 -18.81 19.01
CA LEU A 286 17.13 -20.06 18.46
C LEU A 286 17.71 -21.29 19.16
N SER A 287 16.95 -21.89 20.06
CA SER A 287 17.09 -23.26 20.49
C SER A 287 15.70 -23.89 20.50
N ASN A 288 15.61 -25.13 20.01
CA ASN A 288 14.41 -25.98 19.97
C ASN A 288 13.81 -26.17 21.37
N LYS A 289 13.12 -25.15 21.88
CA LYS A 289 12.30 -25.27 23.08
C LYS A 289 10.97 -25.88 22.69
N SER A 290 10.50 -26.84 23.49
CA SER A 290 9.18 -27.45 23.32
C SER A 290 8.07 -26.40 23.40
N VAL A 291 6.94 -26.64 22.78
CA VAL A 291 5.77 -25.73 22.80
C VAL A 291 5.36 -25.42 24.25
N GLU A 292 5.52 -26.37 25.13
CA GLU A 292 5.23 -26.25 26.59
C GLU A 292 6.13 -25.23 27.29
N GLU A 293 7.43 -25.21 26.98
CA GLU A 293 8.35 -24.20 27.55
C GLU A 293 8.04 -22.77 27.06
N ARG A 294 7.54 -22.65 25.85
CA ARG A 294 7.09 -21.36 25.30
C ARG A 294 5.80 -20.88 25.97
N ILE A 295 4.87 -21.76 26.26
CA ILE A 295 3.63 -21.44 26.99
C ILE A 295 3.98 -20.96 28.41
N ILE A 296 4.83 -21.67 29.11
CA ILE A 296 5.26 -21.30 30.48
C ILE A 296 5.95 -19.91 30.47
N SER A 297 6.77 -19.61 29.48
CA SER A 297 7.42 -18.30 29.38
C SER A 297 6.43 -17.17 29.10
N LEU A 298 5.42 -17.41 28.27
CA LEU A 298 4.35 -16.45 27.98
C LEU A 298 3.45 -16.20 29.19
N GLU A 299 3.09 -17.23 29.92
CA GLU A 299 2.33 -17.12 31.20
C GLU A 299 3.08 -16.29 32.24
N LYS A 300 4.40 -16.45 32.30
CA LYS A 300 5.26 -15.67 33.21
C LYS A 300 5.28 -14.19 32.84
N SER A 301 5.40 -13.89 31.56
CA SER A 301 5.36 -12.51 31.03
C SER A 301 4.00 -11.84 31.23
N ILE A 302 2.91 -12.57 31.05
CA ILE A 302 1.54 -12.08 31.31
C ILE A 302 1.36 -11.76 32.81
N ASN A 303 1.84 -12.61 33.69
CA ASN A 303 1.76 -12.38 35.13
C ASN A 303 2.61 -11.18 35.60
N GLU A 304 3.76 -10.93 35.00
CA GLU A 304 4.57 -9.73 35.24
C GLU A 304 3.90 -8.45 34.76
N LEU A 305 3.32 -8.48 33.55
CA LEU A 305 2.54 -7.37 33.03
C LEU A 305 1.33 -7.04 33.92
N GLN A 306 0.61 -8.04 34.39
CA GLN A 306 -0.52 -7.83 35.30
C GLN A 306 -0.08 -7.22 36.65
N LYS A 307 1.08 -7.63 37.19
CA LYS A 307 1.63 -7.02 38.39
C LYS A 307 2.06 -5.58 38.21
N ASN A 308 2.63 -5.24 37.07
CA ASN A 308 3.01 -3.86 36.74
C ASN A 308 1.78 -2.98 36.56
N PHE A 309 0.75 -3.47 35.84
CA PHE A 309 -0.52 -2.76 35.67
C PHE A 309 -1.26 -2.49 37.00
N THR A 310 -1.21 -3.43 37.92
CA THR A 310 -1.79 -3.24 39.26
C THR A 310 -1.01 -2.22 40.09
N LYS A 311 0.32 -2.16 39.96
CA LYS A 311 1.16 -1.14 40.64
C LYS A 311 0.91 0.26 40.05
N GLU A 312 0.83 0.38 38.75
CA GLU A 312 0.51 1.68 38.08
C GLU A 312 -0.87 2.19 38.46
N ARG A 313 -1.88 1.31 38.49
CA ARG A 313 -3.23 1.67 38.95
C ARG A 313 -3.23 2.14 40.42
N ALA A 314 -2.43 1.51 41.26
CA ALA A 314 -2.32 1.91 42.68
C ALA A 314 -1.63 3.26 42.83
N LEU A 315 -0.60 3.56 42.03
CA LEU A 315 0.08 4.85 41.99
C LEU A 315 -0.81 5.96 41.46
N LEU A 316 -1.56 5.70 40.37
CA LEU A 316 -2.53 6.64 39.83
C LEU A 316 -3.65 6.97 40.81
N ARG A 317 -4.18 5.95 41.53
CA ARG A 317 -5.17 6.16 42.59
C ARG A 317 -4.63 7.04 43.71
N LYS A 318 -3.37 6.83 44.09
CA LYS A 318 -2.71 7.60 45.16
C LYS A 318 -2.45 9.06 44.72
N ALA A 319 -2.09 9.26 43.46
CA ALA A 319 -1.90 10.60 42.89
C ALA A 319 -3.23 11.38 42.81
N ILE A 320 -4.33 10.73 42.40
CA ILE A 320 -5.67 11.34 42.33
C ILE A 320 -6.16 11.70 43.76
N LEU A 321 -5.94 10.82 44.77
CA LEU A 321 -6.32 11.12 46.15
C LEU A 321 -5.52 12.28 46.72
N LEU A 322 -4.21 12.37 46.46
CA LEU A 322 -3.39 13.51 46.86
C LEU A 322 -3.81 14.82 46.21
N GLN A 323 -4.29 14.77 44.98
CA GLN A 323 -4.77 15.95 44.26
C GLN A 323 -6.13 16.43 44.80
N LEU A 324 -7.03 15.50 45.15
CA LEU A 324 -8.31 15.80 45.81
C LEU A 324 -8.13 16.36 47.22
N ASP A 325 -7.15 15.87 48.00
CA ASP A 325 -6.82 16.43 49.32
C ASP A 325 -6.21 17.82 49.23
N MET A 326 -5.46 18.15 48.18
CA MET A 326 -4.93 19.50 47.95
C MET A 326 -6.02 20.48 47.55
N ASP A 327 -6.98 20.06 46.74
CA ASP A 327 -8.12 20.91 46.32
C ASP A 327 -9.06 21.22 47.50
N ALA A 328 -9.25 20.27 48.42
CA ALA A 328 -10.03 20.44 49.66
C ALA A 328 -9.39 21.44 50.64
N VAL A 329 -8.05 21.51 50.74
CA VAL A 329 -7.33 22.46 51.56
C VAL A 329 -7.36 23.88 50.98
N TYR A 330 -7.51 24.03 49.66
CA TYR A 330 -7.68 25.35 49.00
C TYR A 330 -9.08 25.95 49.18
N GLU A 331 -10.13 25.11 49.29
CA GLU A 331 -11.50 25.56 49.55
C GLU A 331 -11.77 25.97 51.02
N GLU A 332 -11.03 25.46 51.99
CA GLU A 332 -11.14 25.88 53.40
C GLU A 332 -10.34 27.17 53.75
N SER A 333 -9.55 27.69 52.79
CA SER A 333 -8.72 28.90 52.97
C SER A 333 -9.26 30.15 52.25
N LEU A 334 -10.47 30.11 51.67
CA LEU A 334 -11.22 31.21 51.11
C LEU A 334 -12.46 31.51 51.97
#